data_9736ad3eeef5b6ee7b1890c9393231e9
#
_entry.id   9736ad3eeef5b6ee7b1890c9393231e9
#
_cell.length_a   1.000
_cell.length_b   1.000
_cell.length_c   1.000
_cell.angle_alpha   90.00
_cell.angle_beta   90.00
_cell.angle_gamma   90.00
#
_symmetry.space_group_name_H-M   'P 1'
#
loop_
_entity.id
_entity.type
_entity.pdbx_description
1 polymer ?
#
loop_
_entity_poly.entity_id
_entity_poly.type
_entity_poly.pdbx_seq_one_letter_code
_entity_poly.pdbx_strand_id
1 'polypeptide(L)' 'MTDDRWLSVDEIATYLGVKRDTIYKWIVRKGLSAHKVGRLWKFRKEEVDKWVRSGGVAEPNKKGSGK' A
#
# COMPACT_ATOMS: atom_id res chain seq x y z
N MET A 1 -17.37 -8.47 10.39
CA MET A 1 -17.66 -7.55 9.64
C MET A 1 -16.61 -6.99 8.87
N THR A 2 -16.79 -6.84 7.73
CA THR A 2 -15.84 -6.36 6.88
C THR A 2 -15.63 -4.93 7.02
N ASP A 3 -14.46 -4.48 6.80
CA ASP A 3 -14.15 -3.09 6.87
C ASP A 3 -14.07 -2.56 5.47
N ASP A 4 -15.19 -2.17 4.95
CA ASP A 4 -15.25 -1.70 3.58
C ASP A 4 -14.95 -0.25 3.38
N ARG A 5 -14.73 0.49 4.44
CA ARG A 5 -14.50 1.91 4.26
C ARG A 5 -13.14 2.17 3.63
N TRP A 6 -13.03 3.32 3.02
CA TRP A 6 -11.78 3.74 2.42
C TRP A 6 -10.82 4.21 3.51
N LEU A 7 -9.56 3.91 3.31
CA LEU A 7 -8.50 4.32 4.23
C LEU A 7 -7.75 5.48 3.62
N SER A 8 -7.32 6.40 4.47
CA SER A 8 -6.52 7.53 4.01
C SER A 8 -5.05 7.11 3.91
N VAL A 9 -4.23 8.00 3.35
CA VAL A 9 -2.80 7.75 3.28
C VAL A 9 -2.24 7.54 4.68
N ASP A 10 -2.66 8.37 5.63
CA ASP A 10 -2.20 8.23 7.01
C ASP A 10 -2.56 6.88 7.57
N GLU A 11 -3.78 6.45 7.34
CA GLU A 11 -4.24 5.19 7.88
C GLU A 11 -3.50 4.02 7.26
N ILE A 12 -3.29 4.07 5.97
CA ILE A 12 -2.62 2.96 5.31
C ILE A 12 -1.13 2.94 5.68
N ALA A 13 -0.54 4.11 5.87
CA ALA A 13 0.84 4.17 6.30
C ALA A 13 1.01 3.54 7.67
N THR A 14 0.09 3.83 8.58
CA THR A 14 0.11 3.23 9.89
C THR A 14 -0.12 1.73 9.82
N TYR A 15 -1.06 1.32 8.98
CA TYR A 15 -1.37 -0.10 8.82
C TYR A 15 -0.16 -0.88 8.33
N LEU A 16 0.56 -0.31 7.39
CA LEU A 16 1.73 -0.98 6.83
C LEU A 16 3.01 -0.69 7.62
N GLY A 17 2.95 0.23 8.55
CA GLY A 17 4.11 0.54 9.37
C GLY A 17 5.17 1.34 8.64
N VAL A 18 4.76 2.21 7.74
CA VAL A 18 5.70 3.03 6.98
C VAL A 18 5.28 4.48 7.04
N LYS A 19 6.11 5.35 6.49
CA LYS A 19 5.81 6.76 6.45
C LYS A 19 4.93 7.10 5.26
N ARG A 20 4.24 8.24 5.35
CA ARG A 20 3.40 8.67 4.25
C ARG A 20 4.17 8.85 2.96
N ASP A 21 5.37 9.39 3.06
CA ASP A 21 6.21 9.57 1.87
C ASP A 21 6.41 8.24 1.16
N THR A 22 6.60 7.20 1.93
CA THR A 22 6.81 5.88 1.36
C THR A 22 5.58 5.42 0.61
N ILE A 23 4.40 5.73 1.14
CA ILE A 23 3.16 5.34 0.46
C ILE A 23 3.10 6.02 -0.91
N TYR A 24 3.40 7.31 -0.97
CA TYR A 24 3.36 8.02 -2.25
C TYR A 24 4.37 7.44 -3.23
N LYS A 25 5.55 7.09 -2.76
CA LYS A 25 6.54 6.48 -3.63
C LYS A 25 6.06 5.16 -4.18
N TRP A 26 5.41 4.38 -3.35
CA TRP A 26 4.92 3.08 -3.79
C TRP A 26 3.79 3.21 -4.80
N ILE A 27 2.96 4.22 -4.66
CA ILE A 27 1.90 4.46 -5.63
C ILE A 27 2.52 4.72 -7.00
N VAL A 28 3.57 5.51 -7.04
CA VAL A 28 4.19 5.89 -8.29
C VAL A 28 5.11 4.81 -8.83
N ARG A 29 5.89 4.20 -7.95
CA ARG A 29 6.94 3.29 -8.42
C ARG A 29 6.60 1.83 -8.35
N LYS A 30 5.80 1.44 -7.39
CA LYS A 30 5.51 0.03 -7.18
C LYS A 30 4.10 -0.36 -7.57
N GLY A 31 3.30 0.59 -7.97
CA GLY A 31 1.94 0.28 -8.38
C GLY A 31 1.01 -0.07 -7.24
N LEU A 32 1.26 0.52 -6.07
CA LEU A 32 0.39 0.27 -4.92
C LEU A 32 -1.05 0.59 -5.30
N SER A 33 -1.96 -0.29 -4.94
CA SER A 33 -3.36 -0.11 -5.24
C SER A 33 -3.90 1.11 -4.50
N ALA A 34 -4.26 2.13 -5.24
CA ALA A 34 -4.76 3.37 -4.68
C ALA A 34 -5.80 3.95 -5.61
N HIS A 35 -6.73 4.67 -5.02
CA HIS A 35 -7.79 5.30 -5.79
C HIS A 35 -7.82 6.78 -5.45
N LYS A 36 -7.85 7.61 -6.46
CA LYS A 36 -7.90 9.03 -6.22
C LYS A 36 -9.34 9.50 -6.14
N VAL A 37 -9.70 10.03 -4.99
CA VAL A 37 -11.04 10.53 -4.77
C VAL A 37 -10.92 12.02 -4.53
N GLY A 38 -11.26 12.80 -5.52
CA GLY A 38 -11.06 14.22 -5.44
C GLY A 38 -9.59 14.52 -5.40
N ARG A 39 -9.13 15.11 -4.33
CA ARG A 39 -7.72 15.43 -4.17
C ARG A 39 -6.99 14.45 -3.31
N LEU A 40 -7.69 13.48 -2.76
CA LEU A 40 -7.10 12.58 -1.79
C LEU A 40 -6.93 11.19 -2.34
N TRP A 41 -5.88 10.53 -1.89
CA TRP A 41 -5.68 9.14 -2.22
C TRP A 41 -6.40 8.32 -1.17
N LYS A 42 -7.15 7.33 -1.62
CA LYS A 42 -7.86 6.43 -0.74
C LYS A 42 -7.50 5.00 -1.08
N PHE A 43 -7.57 4.15 -0.09
CA PHE A 43 -7.13 2.78 -0.23
C PHE A 43 -8.17 1.83 0.33
N ARG A 44 -8.22 0.63 -0.24
CA ARG A 44 -9.04 -0.44 0.30
C ARG A 44 -8.08 -1.44 0.92
N LYS A 45 -8.33 -1.75 2.18
CA LYS A 45 -7.44 -2.63 2.92
C LYS A 45 -7.19 -3.94 2.20
N GLU A 46 -8.26 -4.55 1.70
CA GLU A 46 -8.10 -5.84 1.05
C GLU A 46 -7.29 -5.73 -0.24
N GLU A 47 -7.40 -4.64 -0.94
CA GLU A 47 -6.62 -4.44 -2.15
C GLU A 47 -5.14 -4.26 -1.81
N VAL A 48 -4.89 -3.51 -0.75
CA VAL A 48 -3.51 -3.29 -0.31
C VAL A 48 -2.90 -4.60 0.16
N ASP A 49 -3.67 -5.38 0.92
CA ASP A 49 -3.19 -6.68 1.37
C ASP A 49 -2.82 -7.57 0.19
N LYS A 50 -3.67 -7.58 -0.81
CA LYS A 50 -3.42 -8.39 -1.99
C LYS A 50 -2.14 -7.94 -2.69
N TRP A 51 -1.98 -6.64 -2.80
CA TRP A 51 -0.80 -6.09 -3.44
C TRP A 51 0.47 -6.48 -2.67
N VAL A 52 0.41 -6.40 -1.35
CA VAL A 52 1.56 -6.78 -0.52
C VAL A 52 1.86 -8.26 -0.68
N ARG A 53 0.83 -9.10 -0.66
CA ARG A 53 1.04 -10.53 -0.80
C ARG A 53 1.60 -10.91 -2.15
N SER A 54 1.29 -10.15 -3.16
CA SER A 54 1.79 -10.45 -4.49
C SER A 54 3.22 -9.98 -4.68
N GLY A 55 3.82 -9.45 -3.61
CA GLY A 55 5.20 -9.02 -3.69
C GLY A 55 5.39 -7.59 -4.12
N GLY A 56 4.34 -6.78 -3.98
CA GLY A 56 4.41 -5.40 -4.44
C GLY A 56 5.53 -4.60 -3.82
N VAL A 57 5.83 -4.85 -2.55
CA VAL A 57 6.90 -4.11 -1.89
C VAL A 57 8.22 -4.86 -1.94
N ALA A 58 8.21 -6.08 -2.41
CA ALA A 58 9.44 -6.87 -2.39
C ALA A 58 10.41 -6.38 -3.43
N GLU A 59 11.66 -6.36 -3.06
CA GLU A 59 12.69 -5.99 -4.01
C GLU A 59 13.13 -7.24 -4.72
N PRO A 60 13.19 -7.22 -6.02
CA PRO A 60 13.55 -8.43 -6.74
C PRO A 60 14.91 -8.95 -6.39
N ASN A 61 15.79 -8.09 -5.99
CA ASN A 61 17.14 -8.53 -5.72
C ASN A 61 17.39 -8.92 -4.28
N LYS A 62 16.35 -8.96 -3.54
CA LYS A 62 16.56 -9.29 -2.21
C LYS A 62 16.61 -10.71 -2.01
N LYS A 63 16.98 -11.12 -1.87
CA LYS A 63 16.91 -12.19 -1.67
C LYS A 63 16.55 -12.65 -0.63
N GLY A 64 16.32 -12.33 -0.59
CA GLY A 64 15.93 -12.55 0.05
C GLY A 64 15.73 -12.88 0.92
N SER A 65 15.84 -12.92 0.93
CA SER A 65 15.54 -12.99 1.57
C SER A 65 15.10 -13.40 2.00
N GLY A 66 15.21 -13.59 2.07
CA GLY A 66 14.74 -13.81 2.30
C GLY A 66 14.40 -14.31 2.64
N LYS A 67 14.44 -14.53 2.58
CA LYS A 67 14.00 -14.84 2.72
C LYS A 67 13.90 -15.03 2.76
#